data_c0dec01af8e272e0419e2bd8b7c727fa
#
_entry.id   c0dec01af8e272e0419e2bd8b7c727fa
#
_cell.length_a   1.000
_cell.length_b   1.000
_cell.length_c   1.000
_cell.angle_alpha   90.00
_cell.angle_beta   90.00
_cell.angle_gamma   90.00
#
_symmetry.space_group_name_H-M   'P 1'
#
loop_
_entity.id
_entity.type
_entity.pdbx_description
1 polymer ?
#
loop_
_entity_poly.entity_id
_entity_poly.type
_entity_poly.pdbx_seq_one_letter_code
_entity_poly.pdbx_strand_id
1 'polypeptide(L)'
;GTLLEQLKDSDSNRVYKKYDEISPYMGKAFVAIEDERFYKHNGIDIQGIIRAGVNGVAHGFHFTEGASTLTQQLIKNNVFPNFINESKYQRIERKIQEQYLALKIEKEMSKEEILEAYMNTINLGQGCLGVQTAAQRYFNKDAKDLTLSECAVIAAITQSPSNLNPVSNPENNAKRREKVLKNMKEQGVITKAEYDEAMADNVYDRISETAANTTASKPYTYFIDAVINQVVDDLVTEKS
;
A
#
# COMPACT_ATOMS: atom_id res chain seq x y z
N GLY A 1 -9.95 20.17 -26.35
CA GLY A 1 -9.67 18.81 -26.80
C GLY A 1 -9.91 17.82 -25.69
N THR A 2 -10.44 16.64 -26.01
CA THR A 2 -10.65 15.56 -25.04
C THR A 2 -9.32 14.86 -24.82
N LEU A 3 -8.90 14.68 -23.57
CA LEU A 3 -7.73 13.88 -23.25
C LEU A 3 -8.00 12.43 -23.65
N LEU A 4 -7.20 11.86 -24.53
CA LEU A 4 -7.37 10.48 -25.00
C LEU A 4 -6.74 9.49 -24.03
N GLU A 5 -5.49 9.71 -23.66
CA GLU A 5 -4.76 8.93 -22.67
C GLU A 5 -3.57 9.75 -22.14
N GLN A 6 -3.16 9.46 -20.93
CA GLN A 6 -1.95 10.04 -20.34
C GLN A 6 -0.89 8.94 -20.25
N LEU A 7 0.20 9.10 -21.00
CA LEU A 7 1.37 8.25 -20.87
C LEU A 7 2.02 8.49 -19.51
N LYS A 8 2.24 7.44 -18.74
CA LYS A 8 2.84 7.51 -17.41
C LYS A 8 4.03 6.57 -17.36
N ASP A 9 5.16 7.09 -16.94
CA ASP A 9 6.27 6.25 -16.48
C ASP A 9 5.88 5.52 -15.19
N SER A 10 6.53 4.41 -14.88
CA SER A 10 6.24 3.60 -13.69
C SER A 10 6.21 4.42 -12.38
N ASP A 11 7.01 5.48 -12.31
CA ASP A 11 7.04 6.43 -11.19
C ASP A 11 5.99 7.55 -11.28
N SER A 12 5.35 7.75 -12.44
CA SER A 12 4.37 8.82 -12.66
C SER A 12 2.94 8.45 -12.27
N ASN A 13 2.67 7.21 -11.89
CA ASN A 13 1.33 6.73 -11.48
C ASN A 13 0.99 7.07 -10.02
N ARG A 14 1.59 8.13 -9.48
CA ARG A 14 1.37 8.61 -8.11
C ARG A 14 0.58 9.90 -8.16
N VAL A 15 -0.55 9.95 -7.46
CA VAL A 15 -1.34 11.16 -7.23
C VAL A 15 -1.26 11.47 -5.74
N TYR A 16 -0.53 12.53 -5.39
CA TYR A 16 -0.34 12.94 -4.00
C TYR A 16 -1.64 13.51 -3.42
N LYS A 17 -1.94 13.11 -2.19
CA LYS A 17 -3.06 13.64 -1.39
C LYS A 17 -2.55 14.03 -0.01
N LYS A 18 -3.02 15.16 0.50
CA LYS A 18 -2.76 15.54 1.89
C LYS A 18 -3.51 14.62 2.84
N TYR A 19 -3.07 14.57 4.08
CA TYR A 19 -3.65 13.70 5.10
C TYR A 19 -5.17 13.87 5.25
N ASP A 20 -5.66 15.11 5.24
CA ASP A 20 -7.08 15.48 5.34
C ASP A 20 -7.88 15.26 4.04
N GLU A 21 -7.21 14.97 2.93
CA GLU A 21 -7.80 14.58 1.65
C GLU A 21 -7.91 13.06 1.47
N ILE A 22 -7.59 12.28 2.50
CA ILE A 22 -7.71 10.82 2.53
C ILE A 22 -8.74 10.42 3.58
N SER A 23 -9.50 9.34 3.33
CA SER A 23 -10.46 8.82 4.30
C SER A 23 -9.81 8.59 5.67
N PRO A 24 -10.43 9.04 6.77
CA PRO A 24 -9.88 8.90 8.13
C PRO A 24 -9.71 7.43 8.55
N TYR A 25 -10.40 6.50 7.87
CA TYR A 25 -10.24 5.07 8.10
C TYR A 25 -8.96 4.51 7.49
N MET A 26 -8.39 5.16 6.46
CA MET A 26 -7.25 4.59 5.74
C MET A 26 -5.99 4.52 6.58
N GLY A 27 -5.61 5.63 7.21
CA GLY A 27 -4.48 5.67 8.14
C GLY A 27 -4.67 4.71 9.32
N LYS A 28 -5.88 4.67 9.90
CA LYS A 28 -6.24 3.74 10.98
C LYS A 28 -6.10 2.27 10.56
N ALA A 29 -6.49 1.92 9.33
CA ALA A 29 -6.38 0.56 8.81
C ALA A 29 -4.92 0.14 8.63
N PHE A 30 -4.05 1.01 8.09
CA PHE A 30 -2.62 0.73 7.99
C PHE A 30 -1.97 0.58 9.36
N VAL A 31 -2.25 1.49 10.29
CA VAL A 31 -1.73 1.40 11.67
C VAL A 31 -2.17 0.09 12.33
N ALA A 32 -3.45 -0.26 12.22
CA ALA A 32 -4.00 -1.45 12.86
C ALA A 32 -3.40 -2.77 12.36
N ILE A 33 -3.01 -2.84 11.08
CA ILE A 33 -2.50 -4.09 10.50
C ILE A 33 -0.98 -4.18 10.45
N GLU A 34 -0.28 -3.04 10.31
CA GLU A 34 1.16 -3.00 10.11
C GLU A 34 1.93 -2.58 11.37
N ASP A 35 1.36 -1.68 12.20
CA ASP A 35 2.09 -1.03 13.29
C ASP A 35 1.15 -0.53 14.41
N GLU A 36 0.56 -1.45 15.16
CA GLU A 36 -0.43 -1.17 16.21
C GLU A 36 0.01 -0.09 17.22
N ARG A 37 1.32 0.04 17.45
CA ARG A 37 1.90 1.00 18.39
C ARG A 37 2.55 2.22 17.72
N PHE A 38 2.21 2.49 16.47
CA PHE A 38 2.76 3.59 15.68
C PHE A 38 2.85 4.91 16.45
N TYR A 39 1.80 5.27 17.18
CA TYR A 39 1.75 6.51 17.96
C TYR A 39 2.48 6.45 19.31
N LYS A 40 3.06 5.29 19.67
CA LYS A 40 3.70 5.08 20.98
C LYS A 40 5.22 4.92 20.92
N HIS A 41 5.78 4.70 19.75
CA HIS A 41 7.22 4.56 19.55
C HIS A 41 7.79 5.69 18.68
N ASN A 42 9.10 5.83 18.66
CA ASN A 42 9.82 6.84 17.88
C ASN A 42 10.60 6.17 16.73
N GLY A 43 9.89 5.53 15.79
CA GLY A 43 10.46 4.89 14.60
C GLY A 43 10.89 3.44 14.77
N ILE A 44 11.15 2.99 16.00
CA ILE A 44 11.46 1.59 16.33
C ILE A 44 10.52 1.09 17.42
N ASP A 45 9.82 0.00 17.13
CA ASP A 45 8.96 -0.66 18.11
C ASP A 45 9.72 -1.79 18.84
N ILE A 46 10.43 -1.45 19.91
CA ILE A 46 11.20 -2.41 20.70
C ILE A 46 10.31 -3.51 21.30
N GLN A 47 9.11 -3.16 21.78
CA GLN A 47 8.17 -4.14 22.33
C GLN A 47 7.66 -5.10 21.26
N GLY A 48 7.42 -4.60 20.02
CA GLY A 48 7.06 -5.44 18.88
C GLY A 48 8.17 -6.41 18.49
N ILE A 49 9.42 -5.94 18.51
CA ILE A 49 10.59 -6.79 18.22
C ILE A 49 10.70 -7.90 19.27
N ILE A 50 10.56 -7.58 20.57
CA ILE A 50 10.62 -8.56 21.66
C ILE A 50 9.46 -9.56 21.51
N ARG A 51 8.23 -9.09 21.27
CA ARG A 51 7.05 -9.94 21.08
C ARG A 51 7.25 -10.90 19.90
N ALA A 52 7.66 -10.38 18.73
CA ALA A 52 7.92 -11.20 17.56
C ALA A 52 9.05 -12.23 17.79
N GLY A 53 10.09 -11.83 18.53
CA GLY A 53 11.18 -12.73 18.93
C GLY A 53 10.71 -13.88 19.83
N VAL A 54 9.94 -13.57 20.86
CA VAL A 54 9.39 -14.58 21.81
C VAL A 54 8.43 -15.52 21.06
N ASN A 55 7.53 -14.99 20.25
CA ASN A 55 6.60 -15.80 19.47
C ASN A 55 7.33 -16.68 18.44
N GLY A 56 8.35 -16.15 17.78
CA GLY A 56 9.17 -16.91 16.83
C GLY A 56 9.87 -18.10 17.49
N VAL A 57 10.46 -17.90 18.66
CA VAL A 57 11.10 -18.97 19.44
C VAL A 57 10.07 -20.00 19.93
N ALA A 58 8.93 -19.55 20.44
CA ALA A 58 7.86 -20.44 20.93
C ALA A 58 7.26 -21.32 19.82
N HIS A 59 7.31 -20.89 18.57
CA HIS A 59 6.80 -21.63 17.41
C HIS A 59 7.92 -22.24 16.54
N GLY A 60 9.04 -22.64 17.15
CA GLY A 60 10.10 -23.36 16.46
C GLY A 60 10.89 -22.53 15.45
N PHE A 61 11.20 -21.29 15.78
CA PHE A 61 11.88 -20.30 14.93
C PHE A 61 11.11 -19.86 13.66
N HIS A 62 9.80 -20.04 13.65
CA HIS A 62 8.92 -19.49 12.64
C HIS A 62 8.49 -18.05 13.01
N PHE A 63 9.14 -17.06 12.40
CA PHE A 63 8.81 -15.64 12.58
C PHE A 63 7.68 -15.27 11.62
N THR A 64 6.44 -15.38 12.10
CA THR A 64 5.23 -15.08 11.31
C THR A 64 4.75 -13.64 11.46
N GLU A 65 5.23 -12.93 12.49
CA GLU A 65 4.86 -11.54 12.75
C GLU A 65 5.93 -10.58 12.23
N GLY A 66 5.52 -9.54 11.51
CA GLY A 66 6.38 -8.43 11.13
C GLY A 66 6.63 -7.52 12.33
N ALA A 67 7.90 -7.18 12.56
CA ALA A 67 8.32 -6.23 13.60
C ALA A 67 8.79 -4.89 13.01
N SER A 68 8.59 -4.67 11.71
CA SER A 68 8.98 -3.42 11.04
C SER A 68 7.87 -2.39 11.20
N THR A 69 8.22 -1.19 11.63
CA THR A 69 7.29 -0.06 11.78
C THR A 69 6.91 0.54 10.43
N LEU A 70 5.83 1.33 10.39
CA LEU A 70 5.43 2.11 9.20
C LEU A 70 6.55 3.05 8.75
N THR A 71 7.26 3.68 9.69
CA THR A 71 8.41 4.55 9.41
C THR A 71 9.54 3.80 8.73
N GLN A 72 9.87 2.59 9.19
CA GLN A 72 10.88 1.73 8.55
C GLN A 72 10.44 1.27 7.16
N GLN A 73 9.14 0.97 6.97
CA GLN A 73 8.60 0.61 5.66
C GLN A 73 8.64 1.79 4.68
N LEU A 74 8.31 3.00 5.15
CA LEU A 74 8.44 4.23 4.35
C LEU A 74 9.86 4.42 3.86
N ILE A 75 10.85 4.29 4.74
CA ILE A 75 12.27 4.41 4.41
C ILE A 75 12.69 3.32 3.41
N LYS A 76 12.35 2.06 3.71
CA LYS A 76 12.67 0.94 2.82
C LYS A 76 12.20 1.19 1.38
N ASN A 77 10.96 1.62 1.23
CA ASN A 77 10.34 1.76 -0.08
C ASN A 77 10.87 2.97 -0.88
N ASN A 78 11.33 4.03 -0.21
CA ASN A 78 11.75 5.27 -0.87
C ASN A 78 13.27 5.44 -0.96
N VAL A 79 14.03 4.85 -0.02
CA VAL A 79 15.49 5.02 0.04
C VAL A 79 16.23 3.80 -0.52
N PHE A 80 15.62 2.60 -0.44
CA PHE A 80 16.24 1.35 -0.85
C PHE A 80 15.42 0.62 -1.93
N PRO A 81 15.24 1.18 -3.14
CA PRO A 81 14.33 0.61 -4.15
C PRO A 81 14.75 -0.78 -4.63
N ASN A 82 16.03 -1.14 -4.56
CA ASN A 82 16.59 -2.39 -5.09
C ASN A 82 16.70 -3.54 -4.06
N PHE A 83 15.95 -3.49 -2.95
CA PHE A 83 16.03 -4.47 -1.86
C PHE A 83 15.60 -5.91 -2.24
N ILE A 84 15.04 -6.11 -3.43
CA ILE A 84 14.49 -7.43 -3.85
C ILE A 84 15.60 -8.45 -4.08
N ASN A 85 16.78 -8.03 -4.54
CA ASN A 85 17.90 -8.88 -4.93
C ASN A 85 19.05 -8.88 -3.91
N GLU A 86 18.80 -8.54 -2.65
CA GLU A 86 19.82 -8.43 -1.61
C GLU A 86 20.31 -9.76 -1.10
N SER A 87 21.63 -9.86 -0.88
CA SER A 87 22.24 -10.91 -0.07
C SER A 87 21.81 -10.81 1.40
N LYS A 88 22.03 -11.86 2.18
CA LYS A 88 21.72 -11.85 3.62
C LYS A 88 22.47 -10.73 4.37
N TYR A 89 23.73 -10.46 3.99
CA TYR A 89 24.54 -9.41 4.58
C TYR A 89 23.99 -8.02 4.28
N GLN A 90 23.70 -7.72 3.01
CA GLN A 90 23.09 -6.46 2.58
C GLN A 90 21.74 -6.20 3.25
N ARG A 91 20.95 -7.26 3.47
CA ARG A 91 19.69 -7.15 4.20
C ARG A 91 19.88 -6.71 5.65
N ILE A 92 20.90 -7.24 6.34
CA ILE A 92 21.21 -6.83 7.72
C ILE A 92 21.68 -5.39 7.75
N GLU A 93 22.59 -5.02 6.86
CA GLU A 93 23.10 -3.65 6.72
C GLU A 93 21.95 -2.66 6.47
N ARG A 94 21.11 -2.94 5.49
CA ARG A 94 19.91 -2.13 5.22
C ARG A 94 18.99 -2.02 6.44
N LYS A 95 18.76 -3.11 7.17
CA LYS A 95 17.93 -3.08 8.39
C LYS A 95 18.49 -2.18 9.47
N ILE A 96 19.81 -2.11 9.63
CA ILE A 96 20.46 -1.18 10.56
C ILE A 96 20.27 0.27 10.07
N GLN A 97 20.45 0.50 8.76
CA GLN A 97 20.26 1.82 8.16
C GLN A 97 18.79 2.28 8.25
N GLU A 98 17.82 1.40 7.99
CA GLU A 98 16.38 1.68 8.17
C GLU A 98 16.07 2.14 9.60
N GLN A 99 16.59 1.46 10.61
CA GLN A 99 16.36 1.82 12.01
C GLN A 99 16.98 3.17 12.36
N TYR A 100 18.20 3.42 11.92
CA TYR A 100 18.88 4.70 12.16
C TYR A 100 18.12 5.86 11.50
N LEU A 101 17.71 5.69 10.25
CA LEU A 101 16.94 6.70 9.53
C LEU A 101 15.53 6.90 10.14
N ALA A 102 14.90 5.82 10.62
CA ALA A 102 13.61 5.90 11.29
C ALA A 102 13.67 6.80 12.54
N LEU A 103 14.70 6.63 13.36
CA LEU A 103 14.92 7.49 14.52
C LEU A 103 15.18 8.96 14.16
N LYS A 104 15.78 9.23 13.00
CA LYS A 104 15.99 10.60 12.50
C LYS A 104 14.69 11.21 11.99
N ILE A 105 13.98 10.52 11.13
CA ILE A 105 12.72 11.01 10.53
C ILE A 105 11.71 11.33 11.63
N GLU A 106 11.54 10.47 12.61
CA GLU A 106 10.62 10.68 13.74
C GLU A 106 10.94 11.87 14.65
N LYS A 107 12.13 12.45 14.51
CA LYS A 107 12.48 13.70 15.19
C LYS A 107 12.09 14.95 14.39
N GLU A 108 11.97 14.81 13.08
CA GLU A 108 11.79 15.91 12.15
C GLU A 108 10.39 15.98 11.56
N MET A 109 9.69 14.83 11.51
CA MET A 109 8.33 14.70 10.97
C MET A 109 7.37 14.25 12.07
N SER A 110 6.19 14.82 12.09
CA SER A 110 5.07 14.34 12.91
C SER A 110 4.58 12.96 12.44
N LYS A 111 3.86 12.26 13.29
CA LYS A 111 3.22 10.98 12.95
C LYS A 111 2.26 11.10 11.77
N GLU A 112 1.55 12.20 11.66
CA GLU A 112 0.63 12.48 10.56
C GLU A 112 1.40 12.66 9.25
N GLU A 113 2.50 13.42 9.23
CA GLU A 113 3.34 13.60 8.04
C GLU A 113 3.99 12.29 7.58
N ILE A 114 4.44 11.44 8.53
CA ILE A 114 4.98 10.11 8.22
C ILE A 114 3.89 9.23 7.59
N LEU A 115 2.69 9.23 8.17
CA LEU A 115 1.57 8.44 7.67
C LEU A 115 1.07 8.96 6.32
N GLU A 116 1.03 10.28 6.11
CA GLU A 116 0.75 10.90 4.82
C GLU A 116 1.76 10.45 3.75
N ALA A 117 3.05 10.55 4.06
CA ALA A 117 4.11 10.11 3.15
C ALA A 117 4.00 8.60 2.83
N TYR A 118 3.71 7.77 3.83
CA TYR A 118 3.48 6.34 3.65
C TYR A 118 2.30 6.06 2.72
N MET A 119 1.14 6.67 2.98
CA MET A 119 -0.08 6.51 2.19
C MET A 119 0.09 6.96 0.74
N ASN A 120 0.99 7.89 0.47
CA ASN A 120 1.27 8.37 -0.87
C ASN A 120 2.35 7.58 -1.63
N THR A 121 3.08 6.67 -0.96
CA THR A 121 4.25 6.00 -1.57
C THR A 121 4.18 4.49 -1.58
N ILE A 122 3.30 3.89 -0.78
CA ILE A 122 3.19 2.44 -0.67
C ILE A 122 2.73 1.79 -1.97
N ASN A 123 3.35 0.67 -2.34
CA ASN A 123 2.92 -0.17 -3.47
C ASN A 123 1.67 -0.97 -3.08
N LEU A 124 0.59 -0.76 -3.81
CA LEU A 124 -0.71 -1.38 -3.59
C LEU A 124 -1.15 -2.29 -4.75
N GLY A 125 -0.17 -2.80 -5.52
CA GLY A 125 -0.42 -3.73 -6.62
C GLY A 125 -0.99 -3.04 -7.88
N GLN A 126 -1.05 -3.75 -8.99
CA GLN A 126 -1.57 -3.26 -10.29
C GLN A 126 -0.92 -1.92 -10.75
N GLY A 127 0.35 -1.69 -10.41
CA GLY A 127 1.03 -0.43 -10.69
C GLY A 127 0.55 0.76 -9.85
N CYS A 128 -0.25 0.55 -8.82
CA CYS A 128 -0.73 1.62 -7.95
C CYS A 128 0.32 1.98 -6.90
N LEU A 129 0.86 3.18 -6.99
CA LEU A 129 1.69 3.80 -5.96
C LEU A 129 0.86 4.82 -5.20
N GLY A 130 0.59 4.54 -3.92
CA GLY A 130 -0.22 5.36 -3.04
C GLY A 130 -1.72 5.10 -3.11
N VAL A 131 -2.40 5.59 -2.08
CA VAL A 131 -3.83 5.31 -1.81
C VAL A 131 -4.76 5.91 -2.86
N GLN A 132 -4.46 7.11 -3.37
CA GLN A 132 -5.31 7.76 -4.38
C GLN A 132 -5.40 6.92 -5.66
N THR A 133 -4.27 6.42 -6.13
CA THR A 133 -4.21 5.56 -7.32
C THR A 133 -4.93 4.24 -7.09
N ALA A 134 -4.78 3.66 -5.90
CA ALA A 134 -5.48 2.43 -5.52
C ALA A 134 -7.00 2.64 -5.41
N ALA A 135 -7.44 3.77 -4.82
CA ALA A 135 -8.86 4.14 -4.72
C ALA A 135 -9.51 4.24 -6.11
N GLN A 136 -8.84 4.89 -7.04
CA GLN A 136 -9.33 4.99 -8.42
C GLN A 136 -9.30 3.64 -9.14
N ARG A 137 -8.20 2.87 -8.99
CA ARG A 137 -8.02 1.59 -9.68
C ARG A 137 -9.02 0.54 -9.24
N TYR A 138 -9.29 0.44 -7.92
CA TYR A 138 -10.13 -0.62 -7.38
C TYR A 138 -11.60 -0.23 -7.22
N PHE A 139 -11.89 1.05 -6.99
CA PHE A 139 -13.22 1.51 -6.63
C PHE A 139 -13.75 2.67 -7.48
N ASN A 140 -12.92 3.21 -8.39
CA ASN A 140 -13.24 4.40 -9.20
C ASN A 140 -13.69 5.59 -8.34
N LYS A 141 -13.01 5.79 -7.19
CA LYS A 141 -13.32 6.83 -6.19
C LYS A 141 -12.12 7.69 -5.89
N ASP A 142 -12.37 8.85 -5.32
CA ASP A 142 -11.34 9.63 -4.63
C ASP A 142 -10.98 8.97 -3.28
N ALA A 143 -9.72 9.09 -2.84
CA ALA A 143 -9.25 8.49 -1.59
C ALA A 143 -10.02 8.99 -0.37
N LYS A 144 -10.58 10.19 -0.44
CA LYS A 144 -11.42 10.78 0.62
C LYS A 144 -12.74 10.05 0.80
N ASP A 145 -13.29 9.52 -0.28
CA ASP A 145 -14.62 8.91 -0.33
C ASP A 145 -14.61 7.40 -0.06
N LEU A 146 -13.44 6.84 0.26
CA LEU A 146 -13.33 5.43 0.62
C LEU A 146 -14.08 5.12 1.92
N THR A 147 -14.92 4.09 1.88
CA THR A 147 -15.58 3.54 3.07
C THR A 147 -14.60 2.76 3.96
N LEU A 148 -14.99 2.44 5.18
CA LEU A 148 -14.21 1.58 6.08
C LEU A 148 -13.87 0.23 5.42
N SER A 149 -14.84 -0.38 4.78
CA SER A 149 -14.70 -1.66 4.07
C SER A 149 -13.66 -1.59 2.94
N GLU A 150 -13.71 -0.53 2.12
CA GLU A 150 -12.79 -0.28 1.01
C GLU A 150 -11.37 0.04 1.52
N CYS A 151 -11.25 0.82 2.60
CA CYS A 151 -9.96 1.07 3.27
C CYS A 151 -9.32 -0.23 3.77
N ALA A 152 -10.12 -1.15 4.33
CA ALA A 152 -9.63 -2.43 4.80
C ALA A 152 -9.16 -3.35 3.66
N VAL A 153 -9.82 -3.32 2.48
CA VAL A 153 -9.35 -4.02 1.26
C VAL A 153 -7.99 -3.48 0.82
N ILE A 154 -7.83 -2.16 0.74
CA ILE A 154 -6.56 -1.53 0.32
C ILE A 154 -5.45 -1.84 1.34
N ALA A 155 -5.72 -1.71 2.63
CA ALA A 155 -4.75 -2.02 3.68
C ALA A 155 -4.32 -3.50 3.67
N ALA A 156 -5.20 -4.40 3.26
CA ALA A 156 -4.89 -5.82 3.15
C ALA A 156 -3.80 -6.13 2.11
N ILE A 157 -3.56 -5.26 1.12
CA ILE A 157 -2.61 -5.49 0.02
C ILE A 157 -1.15 -5.41 0.48
N THR A 158 -0.84 -4.60 1.48
CA THR A 158 0.51 -4.13 1.84
C THR A 158 1.55 -5.22 2.04
N GLN A 159 1.19 -6.34 2.66
CA GLN A 159 2.12 -7.41 3.00
C GLN A 159 2.66 -8.14 1.76
N SER A 160 1.84 -8.30 0.74
CA SER A 160 2.19 -9.03 -0.49
C SER A 160 1.32 -8.54 -1.66
N PRO A 161 1.69 -7.44 -2.33
CA PRO A 161 0.86 -6.81 -3.35
C PRO A 161 0.41 -7.71 -4.50
N SER A 162 1.17 -8.75 -4.81
CA SER A 162 0.81 -9.74 -5.84
C SER A 162 -0.17 -10.78 -5.30
N ASN A 163 0.11 -11.37 -4.12
CA ASN A 163 -0.71 -12.47 -3.56
C ASN A 163 -1.98 -12.00 -2.86
N LEU A 164 -2.04 -10.72 -2.47
CA LEU A 164 -3.17 -10.10 -1.78
C LEU A 164 -3.87 -9.06 -2.67
N ASN A 165 -3.69 -9.17 -3.98
CA ASN A 165 -4.36 -8.30 -4.93
C ASN A 165 -5.86 -8.62 -4.96
N PRO A 166 -6.76 -7.62 -4.76
CA PRO A 166 -8.20 -7.89 -4.67
C PRO A 166 -8.86 -8.26 -6.01
N VAL A 167 -8.19 -7.99 -7.14
CA VAL A 167 -8.68 -8.35 -8.47
C VAL A 167 -8.27 -9.78 -8.84
N SER A 168 -6.98 -10.11 -8.67
CA SER A 168 -6.44 -11.43 -9.08
C SER A 168 -6.56 -12.50 -8.00
N ASN A 169 -6.63 -12.11 -6.72
CA ASN A 169 -6.70 -13.02 -5.57
C ASN A 169 -7.70 -12.52 -4.51
N PRO A 170 -8.98 -12.36 -4.86
CA PRO A 170 -10.00 -11.76 -3.98
C PRO A 170 -10.17 -12.52 -2.66
N GLU A 171 -10.10 -13.86 -2.68
CA GLU A 171 -10.24 -14.68 -1.47
C GLU A 171 -9.10 -14.46 -0.47
N ASN A 172 -7.86 -14.33 -0.94
CA ASN A 172 -6.73 -14.07 -0.06
C ASN A 172 -6.81 -12.66 0.52
N ASN A 173 -7.19 -11.69 -0.30
CA ASN A 173 -7.42 -10.33 0.16
C ASN A 173 -8.56 -10.28 1.19
N ALA A 174 -9.67 -10.99 0.95
CA ALA A 174 -10.82 -11.04 1.86
C ALA A 174 -10.43 -11.56 3.26
N LYS A 175 -9.68 -12.67 3.34
CA LYS A 175 -9.17 -13.19 4.61
C LYS A 175 -8.32 -12.17 5.36
N ARG A 176 -7.49 -11.41 4.64
CA ARG A 176 -6.65 -10.39 5.28
C ARG A 176 -7.44 -9.13 5.62
N ARG A 177 -8.42 -8.73 4.80
CA ARG A 177 -9.37 -7.65 5.12
C ARG A 177 -10.10 -7.92 6.44
N GLU A 178 -10.59 -9.14 6.64
CA GLU A 178 -11.20 -9.54 7.92
C GLU A 178 -10.24 -9.33 9.10
N LYS A 179 -8.96 -9.68 8.92
CA LYS A 179 -7.94 -9.43 9.94
C LYS A 179 -7.73 -7.94 10.19
N VAL A 180 -7.72 -7.10 9.14
CA VAL A 180 -7.63 -5.63 9.28
C VAL A 180 -8.78 -5.12 10.14
N LEU A 181 -10.03 -5.43 9.75
CA LEU A 181 -11.23 -4.98 10.45
C LEU A 181 -11.27 -5.49 11.91
N LYS A 182 -10.88 -6.76 12.13
CA LYS A 182 -10.78 -7.34 13.47
C LYS A 182 -9.78 -6.56 14.32
N ASN A 183 -8.57 -6.31 13.81
CA ASN A 183 -7.55 -5.54 14.52
C ASN A 183 -8.05 -4.13 14.86
N MET A 184 -8.68 -3.44 13.89
CA MET A 184 -9.23 -2.10 14.11
C MET A 184 -10.26 -2.10 15.25
N LYS A 185 -11.13 -3.11 15.32
CA LYS A 185 -12.09 -3.26 16.40
C LYS A 185 -11.42 -3.57 17.75
N GLU A 186 -10.49 -4.51 17.79
CA GLU A 186 -9.77 -4.91 19.00
C GLU A 186 -8.92 -3.78 19.60
N GLN A 187 -8.38 -2.92 18.73
CA GLN A 187 -7.65 -1.72 19.11
C GLN A 187 -8.56 -0.53 19.45
N GLY A 188 -9.88 -0.68 19.35
CA GLY A 188 -10.86 0.35 19.69
C GLY A 188 -10.90 1.54 18.75
N VAL A 189 -10.36 1.42 17.51
CA VAL A 189 -10.35 2.50 16.52
C VAL A 189 -11.61 2.54 15.66
N ILE A 190 -12.40 1.46 15.71
CA ILE A 190 -13.77 1.37 15.20
C ILE A 190 -14.68 0.71 16.24
N THR A 191 -15.96 1.04 16.18
CA THR A 191 -17.00 0.42 17.01
C THR A 191 -17.38 -0.97 16.51
N LYS A 192 -18.09 -1.74 17.36
CA LYS A 192 -18.65 -3.03 16.94
C LYS A 192 -19.64 -2.88 15.78
N ALA A 193 -20.45 -1.83 15.79
CA ALA A 193 -21.43 -1.56 14.73
C ALA A 193 -20.75 -1.31 13.38
N GLU A 194 -19.72 -0.45 13.34
CA GLU A 194 -18.91 -0.19 12.13
C GLU A 194 -18.23 -1.47 11.63
N TYR A 195 -17.71 -2.29 12.55
CA TYR A 195 -17.13 -3.58 12.19
C TYR A 195 -18.17 -4.51 11.54
N ASP A 196 -19.34 -4.69 12.17
CA ASP A 196 -20.39 -5.58 11.68
C ASP A 196 -20.90 -5.10 10.30
N GLU A 197 -21.08 -3.80 10.11
CA GLU A 197 -21.47 -3.18 8.84
C GLU A 197 -20.41 -3.42 7.75
N ALA A 198 -19.13 -3.16 8.06
CA ALA A 198 -18.05 -3.38 7.12
C ALA A 198 -17.89 -4.87 6.76
N MET A 199 -18.10 -5.79 7.70
CA MET A 199 -18.04 -7.24 7.45
C MET A 199 -19.18 -7.72 6.54
N ALA A 200 -20.37 -7.13 6.66
CA ALA A 200 -21.54 -7.46 5.83
C ALA A 200 -21.48 -6.85 4.41
N ASP A 201 -20.56 -5.93 4.16
CA ASP A 201 -20.43 -5.25 2.87
C ASP A 201 -19.84 -6.17 1.78
N ASN A 202 -20.56 -6.30 0.67
CA ASN A 202 -20.13 -7.04 -0.54
C ASN A 202 -19.14 -6.22 -1.38
N VAL A 203 -18.06 -5.74 -0.76
CA VAL A 203 -17.08 -4.82 -1.34
C VAL A 203 -16.43 -5.35 -2.62
N TYR A 204 -16.29 -6.66 -2.77
CA TYR A 204 -15.64 -7.29 -3.92
C TYR A 204 -16.48 -7.24 -5.20
N ASP A 205 -17.80 -7.10 -5.09
CA ASP A 205 -18.68 -6.91 -6.27
C ASP A 205 -18.34 -5.59 -6.96
N ARG A 206 -18.11 -4.52 -6.20
CA ARG A 206 -17.69 -3.21 -6.75
C ARG A 206 -16.32 -3.26 -7.43
N ILE A 207 -15.41 -4.07 -6.94
CA ILE A 207 -14.07 -4.25 -7.55
C ILE A 207 -14.20 -4.97 -8.89
N SER A 208 -15.05 -5.99 -8.97
CA SER A 208 -15.32 -6.73 -10.20
C SER A 208 -15.96 -5.84 -11.26
N GLU A 209 -16.92 -5.01 -10.90
CA GLU A 209 -17.56 -4.03 -11.78
C GLU A 209 -16.55 -3.00 -12.31
N THR A 210 -15.71 -2.45 -11.45
CA THR A 210 -14.67 -1.48 -11.82
C THR A 210 -13.64 -2.11 -12.76
N ALA A 211 -13.21 -3.34 -12.50
CA ALA A 211 -12.28 -4.07 -13.35
C ALA A 211 -12.88 -4.36 -14.74
N ALA A 212 -14.15 -4.75 -14.82
CA ALA A 212 -14.86 -4.98 -16.07
C ALA A 212 -14.98 -3.69 -16.89
N ASN A 213 -15.35 -2.59 -16.26
CA ASN A 213 -15.48 -1.28 -16.91
C ASN A 213 -14.12 -0.77 -17.43
N THR A 214 -13.04 -0.99 -16.69
CA THR A 214 -11.69 -0.59 -17.11
C THR A 214 -11.21 -1.40 -18.32
N THR A 215 -11.60 -2.66 -18.42
CA THR A 215 -11.27 -3.52 -19.56
C THR A 215 -12.10 -3.13 -20.80
N ALA A 216 -13.36 -2.72 -20.62
CA ALA A 216 -14.22 -2.27 -21.70
C ALA A 216 -13.82 -0.88 -22.28
N SER A 217 -13.10 -0.05 -21.50
CA SER A 217 -12.73 1.31 -21.87
C SER A 217 -11.37 1.43 -22.58
N LYS A 218 -10.80 0.33 -23.10
CA LYS A 218 -9.50 0.34 -23.80
C LYS A 218 -9.58 0.17 -25.35
N PRO A 219 -10.34 0.99 -26.10
CA PRO A 219 -10.28 0.92 -27.56
C PRO A 219 -8.99 1.53 -28.14
N TYR A 220 -8.22 2.26 -27.34
CA TYR A 220 -7.07 3.07 -27.83
C TYR A 220 -5.68 2.49 -27.51
N THR A 221 -5.56 1.43 -26.71
CA THR A 221 -4.27 0.88 -26.29
C THR A 221 -3.42 0.46 -27.50
N TYR A 222 -4.02 -0.22 -28.49
CA TYR A 222 -3.31 -0.63 -29.70
C TYR A 222 -2.82 0.56 -30.53
N PHE A 223 -3.66 1.62 -30.65
CA PHE A 223 -3.29 2.83 -31.37
C PHE A 223 -2.14 3.57 -30.69
N ILE A 224 -2.17 3.67 -29.37
CA ILE A 224 -1.13 4.34 -28.58
C ILE A 224 0.18 3.55 -28.64
N ASP A 225 0.13 2.23 -28.51
CA ASP A 225 1.30 1.37 -28.66
C ASP A 225 1.91 1.50 -30.06
N ALA A 226 1.09 1.58 -31.11
CA ALA A 226 1.54 1.79 -32.48
C ALA A 226 2.22 3.17 -32.65
N VAL A 227 1.65 4.22 -32.06
CA VAL A 227 2.23 5.58 -32.09
C VAL A 227 3.56 5.62 -31.33
N ILE A 228 3.66 5.00 -30.15
CA ILE A 228 4.90 4.94 -29.39
C ILE A 228 5.99 4.22 -30.19
N ASN A 229 5.68 3.06 -30.76
CA ASN A 229 6.64 2.31 -31.57
C ASN A 229 7.10 3.12 -32.78
N GLN A 230 6.19 3.81 -33.48
CA GLN A 230 6.55 4.65 -34.59
C GLN A 230 7.47 5.80 -34.19
N VAL A 231 7.16 6.50 -33.09
CA VAL A 231 8.00 7.61 -32.58
C VAL A 231 9.39 7.10 -32.16
N VAL A 232 9.46 5.92 -31.52
CA VAL A 232 10.75 5.31 -31.16
C VAL A 232 11.57 4.98 -32.40
N ASP A 233 10.95 4.36 -33.41
CA ASP A 233 11.61 4.02 -34.67
C ASP A 233 12.10 5.28 -35.42
N ASP A 234 11.29 6.34 -35.47
CA ASP A 234 11.65 7.62 -36.08
C ASP A 234 12.85 8.26 -35.35
N LEU A 235 12.84 8.27 -34.00
CA LEU A 235 13.95 8.84 -33.21
C LEU A 235 15.25 8.01 -33.30
N VAL A 236 15.17 6.72 -33.52
CA VAL A 236 16.34 5.84 -33.72
C VAL A 236 16.90 6.10 -35.12
N THR A 237 16.04 6.31 -36.12
CA THR A 237 16.44 6.54 -37.52
C THR A 237 17.09 7.93 -37.72
N GLU A 238 16.63 8.95 -36.97
CA GLU A 238 17.24 10.30 -37.03
C GLU A 238 18.63 10.39 -36.35
N LYS A 239 19.00 9.40 -35.50
CA LYS A 239 20.30 9.36 -34.82
C LYS A 239 21.34 8.49 -35.53
N SER A 240 20.99 7.83 -36.61
CA SER A 240 21.90 7.05 -37.47
C SER A 240 22.30 7.80 -38.74
#